data_27a97ad8aaba04ae08b2d6c47a036870
#
_entry.id   27a97ad8aaba04ae08b2d6c47a036870
#
_cell.length_a   1.000
_cell.length_b   1.000
_cell.length_c   1.000
_cell.angle_alpha   90.00
_cell.angle_beta   90.00
_cell.angle_gamma   90.00
#
_symmetry.space_group_name_H-M   'P 1'
#
loop_
_entity.id
_entity.type
_entity.pdbx_description
1 polymer ?
#
loop_
_entity_poly.entity_id
_entity_poly.type
_entity_poly.pdbx_seq_one_letter_code
_entity_poly.pdbx_strand_id
1 'polypeptide(L)'
;MKKIFFIICMVIFTNTIIAQTFPDSWTDGKYYAVNGAKLYTVTVGTGEPLFIIPGGPGGAHLPYRGLDSLTVNSNIQLIYFDAFGRGRSDTAKDVKEYSLDRDIEDIEGLRKAMHLNKISLLGHSYGSLVAQGYAIKYGQNLSHLVIADGFHSFVMWQENDDNSNHEIKTNYPEVWDTLMKIREQGAISSDEIHQDIYGRVPYGFLYAYNPDRFVGGGGGKPYPNPFNSKLYYQMVGKDGDFIVGSDIGNFDFRKQLKDLKMPILIIAGRFDRVAVPWMQVKYKEYCPQAKFVMFERSGHNPQVEERVKWFSLIKDFMKH
;
A
#
# COMPACT_ATOMS: atom_id res chain seq x y z
N MET A 1 -51.84 42.04 11.58
CA MET A 1 -50.49 41.58 11.76
C MET A 1 -50.42 40.08 11.47
N LYS A 2 -49.95 39.71 10.27
CA LYS A 2 -49.84 38.33 9.81
C LYS A 2 -48.45 37.80 10.25
N LYS A 3 -48.41 36.79 11.11
CA LYS A 3 -47.16 36.10 11.48
C LYS A 3 -46.82 35.11 10.38
N ILE A 4 -45.69 35.34 9.71
CA ILE A 4 -45.10 34.42 8.74
C ILE A 4 -44.23 33.43 9.52
N PHE A 5 -44.62 32.15 9.53
CA PHE A 5 -43.79 31.07 10.04
C PHE A 5 -42.80 30.64 8.96
N PHE A 6 -41.52 30.84 9.17
CA PHE A 6 -40.46 30.24 8.37
C PHE A 6 -40.24 28.80 8.87
N ILE A 7 -40.60 27.84 8.03
CA ILE A 7 -40.24 26.44 8.25
C ILE A 7 -38.80 26.26 7.64
N ILE A 8 -37.81 26.14 8.52
CA ILE A 8 -36.46 25.74 8.12
C ILE A 8 -36.49 24.24 7.92
N CYS A 9 -36.49 23.78 6.65
CA CYS A 9 -36.23 22.38 6.33
C CYS A 9 -34.76 22.08 6.57
N MET A 10 -34.48 21.45 7.72
CA MET A 10 -33.12 20.92 8.01
C MET A 10 -32.97 19.63 7.22
N VAL A 11 -32.26 19.68 6.09
CA VAL A 11 -31.87 18.50 5.34
C VAL A 11 -30.75 17.80 6.12
N ILE A 12 -31.10 16.76 6.85
CA ILE A 12 -30.14 15.89 7.53
C ILE A 12 -29.54 15.00 6.45
N PHE A 13 -28.32 15.33 5.99
CA PHE A 13 -27.50 14.39 5.24
C PHE A 13 -27.03 13.29 6.20
N THR A 14 -27.74 12.19 6.24
CA THR A 14 -27.26 10.95 6.84
C THR A 14 -26.16 10.40 5.94
N ASN A 15 -24.90 10.68 6.28
CA ASN A 15 -23.77 9.94 5.73
C ASN A 15 -23.86 8.50 6.25
N THR A 16 -24.50 7.64 5.50
CA THR A 16 -24.43 6.19 5.72
C THR A 16 -22.99 5.77 5.46
N ILE A 17 -22.25 5.50 6.52
CA ILE A 17 -20.98 4.76 6.45
C ILE A 17 -21.37 3.37 5.98
N ILE A 18 -21.12 3.06 4.71
CA ILE A 18 -21.26 1.70 4.20
C ILE A 18 -20.04 0.95 4.76
N ALA A 19 -20.25 0.27 5.88
CA ALA A 19 -19.32 -0.74 6.35
C ALA A 19 -19.15 -1.75 5.22
N GLN A 20 -17.95 -1.91 4.71
CA GLN A 20 -17.65 -2.86 3.65
C GLN A 20 -17.80 -4.26 4.26
N THR A 21 -18.92 -4.94 3.99
CA THR A 21 -19.11 -6.35 4.36
C THR A 21 -18.30 -7.18 3.38
N PHE A 22 -17.25 -7.77 3.87
CA PHE A 22 -16.47 -8.73 3.13
C PHE A 22 -17.21 -10.10 3.12
N PRO A 23 -17.16 -10.87 2.02
CA PRO A 23 -17.79 -12.18 1.96
C PRO A 23 -17.24 -13.10 3.05
N ASP A 24 -18.10 -13.93 3.67
CA ASP A 24 -17.72 -14.86 4.74
C ASP A 24 -16.75 -15.99 4.28
N SER A 25 -16.54 -16.15 2.98
CA SER A 25 -15.62 -17.13 2.42
C SER A 25 -14.67 -16.48 1.42
N TRP A 26 -13.42 -16.27 1.84
CA TRP A 26 -12.31 -15.81 0.99
C TRP A 26 -11.75 -16.95 0.13
N THR A 27 -12.60 -17.70 -0.57
CA THR A 27 -12.22 -18.89 -1.36
C THR A 27 -12.37 -18.67 -2.86
N ASP A 28 -12.50 -17.42 -3.29
CA ASP A 28 -12.76 -17.03 -4.67
C ASP A 28 -11.51 -17.00 -5.57
N GLY A 29 -10.34 -17.37 -5.03
CA GLY A 29 -9.07 -17.32 -5.72
C GLY A 29 -8.58 -18.69 -6.24
N LYS A 30 -7.49 -18.63 -6.98
CA LYS A 30 -6.76 -19.76 -7.54
C LYS A 30 -5.29 -19.72 -7.12
N TYR A 31 -4.64 -20.88 -7.11
CA TYR A 31 -3.21 -20.98 -6.90
C TYR A 31 -2.48 -21.12 -8.24
N TYR A 32 -1.44 -20.34 -8.41
CA TYR A 32 -0.50 -20.47 -9.52
C TYR A 32 0.86 -20.91 -9.00
N ALA A 33 1.48 -21.89 -9.70
CA ALA A 33 2.85 -22.30 -9.40
C ALA A 33 3.83 -21.28 -10.02
N VAL A 34 4.55 -20.57 -9.16
CA VAL A 34 5.46 -19.47 -9.57
C VAL A 34 6.74 -19.58 -8.76
N ASN A 35 7.88 -19.65 -9.42
CA ASN A 35 9.22 -19.64 -8.80
C ASN A 35 9.36 -20.62 -7.61
N GLY A 36 8.80 -21.82 -7.75
CA GLY A 36 8.86 -22.88 -6.75
C GLY A 36 7.88 -22.76 -5.59
N ALA A 37 6.95 -21.81 -5.63
CA ALA A 37 5.89 -21.61 -4.63
C ALA A 37 4.51 -21.57 -5.27
N LYS A 38 3.45 -21.77 -4.47
CA LYS A 38 2.06 -21.56 -4.88
C LYS A 38 1.61 -20.18 -4.39
N LEU A 39 1.26 -19.29 -5.33
CA LEU A 39 0.75 -17.97 -5.02
C LEU A 39 -0.77 -17.95 -5.18
N TYR A 40 -1.45 -17.49 -4.12
CA TYR A 40 -2.90 -17.31 -4.13
C TYR A 40 -3.26 -16.02 -4.87
N THR A 41 -4.17 -16.11 -5.85
CA THR A 41 -4.51 -15.01 -6.75
C THR A 41 -6.01 -14.92 -6.93
N VAL A 42 -6.57 -13.73 -6.84
CA VAL A 42 -7.99 -13.43 -7.06
C VAL A 42 -8.14 -12.50 -8.25
N THR A 43 -9.06 -12.84 -9.17
CA THR A 43 -9.34 -12.02 -10.36
C THR A 43 -10.76 -11.50 -10.32
N VAL A 44 -10.95 -10.19 -10.50
CA VAL A 44 -12.25 -9.51 -10.48
C VAL A 44 -12.44 -8.68 -11.75
N GLY A 45 -13.59 -8.79 -12.39
CA GLY A 45 -13.88 -8.06 -13.63
C GLY A 45 -13.22 -8.67 -14.86
N THR A 46 -13.32 -7.95 -15.98
CA THR A 46 -12.76 -8.33 -17.29
C THR A 46 -12.15 -7.12 -17.97
N GLY A 47 -11.18 -7.30 -18.85
CA GLY A 47 -10.50 -6.22 -19.59
C GLY A 47 -9.00 -6.19 -19.36
N GLU A 48 -8.42 -4.99 -19.33
CA GLU A 48 -6.99 -4.77 -19.13
C GLU A 48 -6.54 -5.23 -17.74
N PRO A 49 -5.54 -6.13 -17.64
CA PRO A 49 -5.10 -6.67 -16.36
C PRO A 49 -4.34 -5.63 -15.55
N LEU A 50 -4.88 -5.30 -14.38
CA LEU A 50 -4.26 -4.42 -13.40
C LEU A 50 -3.94 -5.21 -12.13
N PHE A 51 -2.67 -5.48 -11.90
CA PHE A 51 -2.18 -6.10 -10.67
C PHE A 51 -2.17 -5.09 -9.53
N ILE A 52 -2.75 -5.46 -8.40
CA ILE A 52 -2.75 -4.67 -7.18
C ILE A 52 -1.69 -5.23 -6.24
N ILE A 53 -0.66 -4.44 -5.98
CA ILE A 53 0.48 -4.83 -5.14
C ILE A 53 0.35 -4.14 -3.78
N PRO A 54 0.11 -4.92 -2.72
CA PRO A 54 -0.08 -4.40 -1.37
C PRO A 54 1.14 -3.71 -0.77
N GLY A 55 0.90 -2.89 0.26
CA GLY A 55 1.92 -2.33 1.13
C GLY A 55 2.47 -3.34 2.15
N GLY A 56 3.31 -2.87 2.99
CA GLY A 56 3.95 -3.64 4.05
C GLY A 56 5.44 -3.41 4.09
N PRO A 57 6.29 -4.44 3.85
CA PRO A 57 6.27 -5.58 2.91
C PRO A 57 5.52 -6.84 3.31
N GLY A 58 5.04 -6.94 4.52
CA GLY A 58 4.38 -8.15 5.04
C GLY A 58 2.87 -8.29 4.73
N GLY A 59 2.23 -7.32 4.06
CA GLY A 59 0.80 -7.25 3.89
C GLY A 59 0.22 -8.20 2.83
N ALA A 60 -0.97 -8.81 3.14
CA ALA A 60 -1.77 -9.57 2.20
C ALA A 60 -2.70 -8.65 1.37
N HIS A 61 -3.30 -9.19 0.30
CA HIS A 61 -4.13 -8.40 -0.63
C HIS A 61 -5.48 -7.96 -0.06
N LEU A 62 -5.99 -8.64 0.97
CA LEU A 62 -7.36 -8.48 1.44
C LEU A 62 -7.82 -7.02 1.67
N PRO A 63 -7.05 -6.13 2.30
CA PRO A 63 -7.45 -4.73 2.51
C PRO A 63 -7.74 -3.96 1.21
N TYR A 64 -7.25 -4.46 0.08
CA TYR A 64 -7.42 -3.83 -1.24
C TYR A 64 -8.67 -4.27 -1.99
N ARG A 65 -9.42 -5.28 -1.49
CA ARG A 65 -10.68 -5.73 -2.10
C ARG A 65 -11.74 -4.62 -2.17
N GLY A 66 -11.56 -3.55 -1.41
CA GLY A 66 -12.31 -2.32 -1.59
C GLY A 66 -12.23 -1.73 -3.00
N LEU A 67 -11.23 -2.09 -3.79
CA LEU A 67 -11.07 -1.63 -5.16
C LEU A 67 -11.93 -2.39 -6.18
N ASP A 68 -12.62 -3.48 -5.82
CA ASP A 68 -13.42 -4.31 -6.73
C ASP A 68 -14.40 -3.47 -7.59
N SER A 69 -14.95 -2.39 -7.02
CA SER A 69 -15.84 -1.49 -7.74
C SER A 69 -15.18 -0.67 -8.88
N LEU A 70 -13.84 -0.69 -9.01
CA LEU A 70 -13.15 -0.14 -10.19
C LEU A 70 -13.56 -0.86 -11.47
N THR A 71 -13.91 -2.15 -11.39
CA THR A 71 -14.29 -2.97 -12.54
C THR A 71 -15.67 -2.61 -13.10
N VAL A 72 -16.50 -1.93 -12.30
CA VAL A 72 -17.86 -1.55 -12.71
C VAL A 72 -17.81 -0.46 -13.78
N ASN A 73 -18.42 -0.73 -14.93
CA ASN A 73 -18.44 0.16 -16.10
C ASN A 73 -17.02 0.60 -16.54
N SER A 74 -16.07 -0.32 -16.50
CA SER A 74 -14.70 -0.08 -16.98
C SER A 74 -14.16 -1.32 -17.70
N ASN A 75 -13.12 -1.14 -18.51
CA ASN A 75 -12.36 -2.23 -19.14
C ASN A 75 -11.14 -2.61 -18.27
N ILE A 76 -11.35 -2.79 -16.96
CA ILE A 76 -10.29 -3.13 -16.01
C ILE A 76 -10.59 -4.49 -15.39
N GLN A 77 -9.62 -5.39 -15.46
CA GLN A 77 -9.58 -6.63 -14.71
C GLN A 77 -8.58 -6.49 -13.56
N LEU A 78 -9.07 -6.52 -12.33
CA LEU A 78 -8.20 -6.48 -11.15
C LEU A 78 -7.64 -7.86 -10.85
N ILE A 79 -6.35 -7.92 -10.62
CA ILE A 79 -5.62 -9.12 -10.22
C ILE A 79 -4.97 -8.84 -8.87
N TYR A 80 -5.57 -9.40 -7.82
CA TYR A 80 -5.01 -9.41 -6.48
C TYR A 80 -4.21 -10.69 -6.28
N PHE A 81 -3.16 -10.62 -5.49
CA PHE A 81 -2.42 -11.82 -5.11
C PHE A 81 -1.80 -11.63 -3.72
N ASP A 82 -1.64 -12.73 -3.04
CA ASP A 82 -0.77 -12.79 -1.88
C ASP A 82 0.63 -13.13 -2.38
N ALA A 83 1.58 -12.24 -2.18
CA ALA A 83 2.97 -12.52 -2.53
C ALA A 83 3.54 -13.65 -1.63
N PHE A 84 4.67 -14.22 -2.02
CA PHE A 84 5.32 -15.28 -1.26
C PHE A 84 5.53 -14.90 0.21
N GLY A 85 5.05 -15.74 1.12
CA GLY A 85 5.10 -15.50 2.56
C GLY A 85 3.94 -14.69 3.15
N ARG A 86 2.94 -14.29 2.35
CA ARG A 86 1.78 -13.49 2.80
C ARG A 86 0.48 -14.24 2.54
N GLY A 87 -0.52 -13.92 3.35
CA GLY A 87 -1.87 -14.40 3.17
C GLY A 87 -1.97 -15.91 3.04
N ARG A 88 -2.53 -16.37 1.93
CA ARG A 88 -2.76 -17.78 1.60
C ARG A 88 -1.64 -18.41 0.75
N SER A 89 -0.67 -17.62 0.30
CA SER A 89 0.46 -18.13 -0.47
C SER A 89 1.42 -18.96 0.39
N ASP A 90 2.21 -19.80 -0.29
CA ASP A 90 3.25 -20.58 0.38
C ASP A 90 4.23 -19.66 1.13
N THR A 91 4.79 -20.19 2.20
CA THR A 91 5.78 -19.50 3.04
C THR A 91 7.18 -20.07 2.84
N ALA A 92 8.19 -19.23 3.01
CA ALA A 92 9.58 -19.64 2.95
C ALA A 92 9.95 -20.62 4.07
N LYS A 93 10.88 -21.50 3.78
CA LYS A 93 11.53 -22.33 4.81
C LYS A 93 12.59 -21.56 5.58
N ASP A 94 13.30 -20.66 4.90
CA ASP A 94 14.24 -19.70 5.49
C ASP A 94 13.71 -18.28 5.19
N VAL A 95 13.62 -17.43 6.19
CA VAL A 95 13.18 -16.02 6.04
C VAL A 95 14.05 -15.22 5.07
N LYS A 96 15.29 -15.65 4.82
CA LYS A 96 16.20 -15.05 3.85
C LYS A 96 15.76 -15.20 2.39
N GLU A 97 14.78 -16.06 2.11
CA GLU A 97 14.18 -16.21 0.79
C GLU A 97 13.25 -15.02 0.43
N TYR A 98 12.86 -14.21 1.41
CA TYR A 98 12.06 -13.00 1.18
C TYR A 98 12.95 -11.84 0.77
N SER A 99 12.66 -11.27 -0.39
CA SER A 99 13.38 -10.11 -0.92
C SER A 99 12.53 -9.31 -1.90
N LEU A 100 12.92 -8.07 -2.15
CA LEU A 100 12.29 -7.21 -3.16
C LEU A 100 12.42 -7.83 -4.56
N ASP A 101 13.58 -8.38 -4.89
CA ASP A 101 13.80 -9.09 -6.15
C ASP A 101 12.88 -10.30 -6.31
N ARG A 102 12.66 -11.06 -5.23
CA ARG A 102 11.73 -12.20 -5.25
C ARG A 102 10.30 -11.72 -5.55
N ASP A 103 9.83 -10.67 -4.93
CA ASP A 103 8.50 -10.12 -5.18
C ASP A 103 8.34 -9.63 -6.62
N ILE A 104 9.38 -9.01 -7.19
CA ILE A 104 9.42 -8.60 -8.61
C ILE A 104 9.34 -9.81 -9.54
N GLU A 105 10.14 -10.86 -9.29
CA GLU A 105 10.14 -12.09 -10.10
C GLU A 105 8.81 -12.84 -10.01
N ASP A 106 8.15 -12.79 -8.86
CA ASP A 106 6.86 -13.44 -8.65
C ASP A 106 5.76 -12.79 -9.49
N ILE A 107 5.79 -11.45 -9.72
CA ILE A 107 4.86 -10.79 -10.65
C ILE A 107 5.09 -11.26 -12.09
N GLU A 108 6.35 -11.34 -12.55
CA GLU A 108 6.65 -11.83 -13.90
C GLU A 108 6.27 -13.30 -14.05
N GLY A 109 6.48 -14.10 -13.00
CA GLY A 109 6.04 -15.48 -12.94
C GLY A 109 4.51 -15.63 -13.03
N LEU A 110 3.75 -14.81 -12.30
CA LEU A 110 2.28 -14.76 -12.36
C LEU A 110 1.80 -14.33 -13.75
N ARG A 111 2.38 -13.26 -14.33
CA ARG A 111 2.05 -12.82 -15.68
C ARG A 111 2.16 -13.97 -16.69
N LYS A 112 3.27 -14.71 -16.64
CA LYS A 112 3.50 -15.88 -17.52
C LYS A 112 2.53 -17.02 -17.22
N ALA A 113 2.33 -17.38 -15.96
CA ALA A 113 1.43 -18.47 -15.54
C ALA A 113 -0.03 -18.19 -15.88
N MET A 114 -0.42 -16.91 -15.93
CA MET A 114 -1.75 -16.46 -16.36
C MET A 114 -1.86 -16.22 -17.88
N HIS A 115 -0.80 -16.47 -18.65
CA HIS A 115 -0.72 -16.25 -20.10
C HIS A 115 -1.05 -14.82 -20.54
N LEU A 116 -0.68 -13.83 -19.73
CA LEU A 116 -0.89 -12.41 -20.02
C LEU A 116 0.27 -11.86 -20.88
N ASN A 117 -0.06 -11.13 -21.94
CA ASN A 117 0.94 -10.50 -22.80
C ASN A 117 1.58 -9.29 -22.12
N LYS A 118 0.76 -8.26 -21.84
CA LYS A 118 1.12 -7.10 -21.06
C LYS A 118 0.22 -6.97 -19.85
N ILE A 119 0.71 -6.31 -18.81
CA ILE A 119 -0.04 -6.04 -17.58
C ILE A 119 0.10 -4.56 -17.21
N SER A 120 -0.77 -4.10 -16.34
CA SER A 120 -0.62 -2.83 -15.65
C SER A 120 -0.38 -3.09 -14.17
N LEU A 121 0.40 -2.26 -13.51
CA LEU A 121 0.70 -2.39 -12.08
C LEU A 121 0.21 -1.17 -11.31
N LEU A 122 -0.41 -1.42 -10.17
CA LEU A 122 -0.68 -0.44 -9.13
C LEU A 122 0.01 -0.91 -7.85
N GLY A 123 1.08 -0.23 -7.49
CA GLY A 123 1.81 -0.48 -6.25
C GLY A 123 1.50 0.59 -5.22
N HIS A 124 1.02 0.18 -4.05
CA HIS A 124 0.75 1.07 -2.92
C HIS A 124 1.81 0.87 -1.83
N SER A 125 2.33 1.97 -1.27
CA SER A 125 3.32 1.91 -0.20
C SER A 125 4.53 1.05 -0.61
N TYR A 126 4.92 0.03 0.16
CA TYR A 126 5.94 -0.95 -0.25
C TYR A 126 5.69 -1.54 -1.64
N GLY A 127 4.44 -1.84 -1.99
CA GLY A 127 4.08 -2.36 -3.32
C GLY A 127 4.54 -1.46 -4.47
N SER A 128 4.77 -0.18 -4.21
CA SER A 128 5.34 0.76 -5.19
C SER A 128 6.79 0.45 -5.54
N LEU A 129 7.58 -0.10 -4.58
CA LEU A 129 8.95 -0.53 -4.84
C LEU A 129 8.95 -1.70 -5.82
N VAL A 130 8.07 -2.68 -5.56
CA VAL A 130 7.91 -3.85 -6.42
C VAL A 130 7.48 -3.44 -7.82
N ALA A 131 6.49 -2.53 -7.94
CA ALA A 131 5.99 -2.02 -9.22
C ALA A 131 7.07 -1.24 -9.99
N GLN A 132 7.85 -0.38 -9.34
CA GLN A 132 8.95 0.36 -9.93
C GLN A 132 10.10 -0.58 -10.35
N GLY A 133 10.50 -1.50 -9.48
CA GLY A 133 11.52 -2.50 -9.80
C GLY A 133 11.12 -3.38 -10.99
N TYR A 134 9.84 -3.80 -11.05
CA TYR A 134 9.31 -4.50 -12.22
C TYR A 134 9.36 -3.63 -13.49
N ALA A 135 8.97 -2.36 -13.40
CA ALA A 135 9.00 -1.44 -14.53
C ALA A 135 10.41 -1.23 -15.09
N ILE A 136 11.41 -1.18 -14.22
CA ILE A 136 12.83 -1.07 -14.60
C ILE A 136 13.30 -2.36 -15.28
N LYS A 137 12.95 -3.52 -14.75
CA LYS A 137 13.44 -4.82 -15.24
C LYS A 137 12.65 -5.38 -16.42
N TYR A 138 11.33 -5.18 -16.42
CA TYR A 138 10.36 -5.79 -17.36
C TYR A 138 9.43 -4.75 -18.02
N GLY A 139 9.87 -3.52 -18.19
CA GLY A 139 9.07 -2.41 -18.69
C GLY A 139 8.40 -2.66 -20.04
N GLN A 140 8.99 -3.51 -20.90
CA GLN A 140 8.39 -3.91 -22.19
C GLN A 140 7.09 -4.72 -22.01
N ASN A 141 6.87 -5.33 -20.84
CA ASN A 141 5.68 -6.10 -20.48
C ASN A 141 4.62 -5.26 -19.75
N LEU A 142 4.88 -3.94 -19.54
CA LEU A 142 3.94 -3.02 -18.90
C LEU A 142 3.16 -2.20 -19.91
N SER A 143 1.85 -2.06 -19.65
CA SER A 143 0.98 -1.07 -20.28
C SER A 143 0.95 0.23 -19.48
N HIS A 144 0.77 0.15 -18.15
CA HIS A 144 0.69 1.31 -17.26
C HIS A 144 1.37 1.04 -15.92
N LEU A 145 1.89 2.09 -15.29
CA LEU A 145 2.45 2.06 -13.94
C LEU A 145 1.74 3.08 -13.05
N VAL A 146 1.17 2.65 -11.94
CA VAL A 146 0.63 3.51 -10.89
C VAL A 146 1.46 3.34 -9.62
N ILE A 147 2.04 4.43 -9.15
CA ILE A 147 2.78 4.53 -7.89
C ILE A 147 1.89 5.30 -6.93
N ALA A 148 1.33 4.62 -5.93
CA ALA A 148 0.41 5.22 -4.95
C ALA A 148 1.09 5.28 -3.57
N ASP A 149 1.25 6.49 -3.05
CA ASP A 149 1.86 6.77 -1.75
C ASP A 149 3.17 5.98 -1.56
N GLY A 150 4.03 6.05 -2.59
CA GLY A 150 5.18 5.17 -2.77
C GLY A 150 6.51 5.79 -2.40
N PHE A 151 7.56 4.98 -2.46
CA PHE A 151 8.93 5.35 -2.12
C PHE A 151 9.84 5.18 -3.35
N HIS A 152 10.70 6.15 -3.61
CA HIS A 152 11.67 6.09 -4.73
C HIS A 152 13.07 5.61 -4.33
N SER A 153 13.38 5.61 -3.03
CA SER A 153 14.70 5.23 -2.51
C SER A 153 14.65 4.90 -1.03
N PHE A 154 15.65 4.17 -0.55
CA PHE A 154 15.84 3.90 0.89
C PHE A 154 15.97 5.19 1.71
N VAL A 155 16.51 6.27 1.12
CA VAL A 155 16.58 7.59 1.78
C VAL A 155 15.18 8.11 2.12
N MET A 156 14.22 7.95 1.19
CA MET A 156 12.84 8.33 1.46
C MET A 156 12.18 7.41 2.49
N TRP A 157 12.55 6.13 2.52
CA TRP A 157 12.05 5.21 3.54
C TRP A 157 12.55 5.60 4.94
N GLN A 158 13.85 5.92 5.08
CA GLN A 158 14.41 6.41 6.36
C GLN A 158 13.72 7.72 6.81
N GLU A 159 13.50 8.67 5.88
CA GLU A 159 12.78 9.90 6.18
C GLU A 159 11.36 9.64 6.70
N ASN A 160 10.68 8.57 6.18
CA ASN A 160 9.40 8.12 6.73
C ASN A 160 9.53 7.67 8.19
N ASP A 161 10.53 6.83 8.50
CA ASP A 161 10.71 6.30 9.84
C ASP A 161 11.04 7.45 10.83
N ASP A 162 11.91 8.36 10.42
CA ASP A 162 12.25 9.55 11.20
C ASP A 162 11.03 10.44 11.45
N ASN A 163 10.20 10.69 10.42
CA ASN A 163 8.98 11.45 10.56
C ASN A 163 7.94 10.74 11.45
N SER A 164 7.74 9.45 11.28
CA SER A 164 6.81 8.67 12.10
C SER A 164 7.21 8.72 13.57
N ASN A 165 8.49 8.56 13.86
CA ASN A 165 9.05 8.64 15.21
C ASN A 165 8.91 10.07 15.79
N HIS A 166 9.13 11.11 14.97
CA HIS A 166 8.91 12.51 15.39
C HIS A 166 7.44 12.78 15.73
N GLU A 167 6.51 12.30 14.89
CA GLU A 167 5.07 12.42 15.10
C GLU A 167 4.62 11.69 16.38
N ILE A 168 5.13 10.46 16.62
CA ILE A 168 4.84 9.70 17.83
C ILE A 168 5.39 10.43 19.07
N LYS A 169 6.64 10.87 19.03
CA LYS A 169 7.27 11.61 20.12
C LYS A 169 6.48 12.87 20.49
N THR A 170 5.94 13.57 19.50
CA THR A 170 5.23 14.83 19.68
C THR A 170 3.81 14.63 20.19
N ASN A 171 3.09 13.63 19.67
CA ASN A 171 1.65 13.47 19.93
C ASN A 171 1.32 12.35 20.93
N TYR A 172 2.25 11.44 21.18
CA TYR A 172 2.13 10.31 22.13
C TYR A 172 3.38 10.18 23.01
N PRO A 173 3.77 11.25 23.76
CA PRO A 173 5.03 11.29 24.50
C PRO A 173 5.17 10.15 25.52
N GLU A 174 4.08 9.69 26.14
CA GLU A 174 4.10 8.56 27.09
C GLU A 174 4.43 7.23 26.42
N VAL A 175 4.00 7.04 25.15
CA VAL A 175 4.38 5.86 24.37
C VAL A 175 5.84 5.97 23.97
N TRP A 176 6.27 7.16 23.51
CA TRP A 176 7.64 7.41 23.12
C TRP A 176 8.62 7.20 24.29
N ASP A 177 8.33 7.76 25.46
CA ASP A 177 9.18 7.62 26.64
C ASP A 177 9.30 6.15 27.08
N THR A 178 8.21 5.38 26.93
CA THR A 178 8.23 3.94 27.23
C THR A 178 9.08 3.18 26.21
N LEU A 179 8.96 3.52 24.91
CA LEU A 179 9.82 2.95 23.85
C LEU A 179 11.30 3.25 24.12
N MET A 180 11.65 4.49 24.45
CA MET A 180 13.05 4.85 24.71
C MET A 180 13.63 4.08 25.92
N LYS A 181 12.86 3.89 26.99
CA LYS A 181 13.29 3.11 28.15
C LYS A 181 13.63 1.64 27.82
N ILE A 182 12.82 0.99 27.00
CA ILE A 182 13.13 -0.40 26.61
C ILE A 182 14.29 -0.47 25.62
N ARG A 183 14.43 0.53 24.75
CA ARG A 183 15.57 0.63 23.81
C ARG A 183 16.90 0.88 24.53
N GLU A 184 16.93 1.66 25.60
CA GLU A 184 18.10 1.80 26.49
C GLU A 184 18.51 0.47 27.12
N GLN A 185 17.57 -0.49 27.24
CA GLN A 185 17.82 -1.85 27.73
C GLN A 185 18.20 -2.82 26.59
N GLY A 186 18.33 -2.34 25.36
CA GLY A 186 18.75 -3.12 24.20
C GLY A 186 17.62 -3.67 23.32
N ALA A 187 16.35 -3.33 23.59
CA ALA A 187 15.23 -3.74 22.73
C ALA A 187 15.31 -3.05 21.36
N ILE A 188 14.97 -3.80 20.32
CA ILE A 188 14.92 -3.33 18.92
C ILE A 188 13.53 -3.52 18.33
N SER A 189 13.25 -2.95 17.16
CA SER A 189 11.92 -2.93 16.52
C SER A 189 11.31 -4.31 16.33
N SER A 190 12.12 -5.34 16.04
CA SER A 190 11.64 -6.72 15.85
C SER A 190 11.26 -7.47 17.13
N ASP A 191 11.52 -6.90 18.31
CA ASP A 191 11.18 -7.51 19.59
C ASP A 191 9.69 -7.31 19.91
N GLU A 192 9.03 -8.34 20.43
CA GLU A 192 7.60 -8.30 20.76
C GLU A 192 7.25 -7.14 21.69
N ILE A 193 8.09 -6.89 22.71
CA ILE A 193 7.87 -5.80 23.66
C ILE A 193 7.88 -4.42 22.94
N HIS A 194 8.73 -4.24 21.95
CA HIS A 194 8.77 -3.01 21.15
C HIS A 194 7.49 -2.89 20.33
N GLN A 195 7.09 -3.94 19.61
CA GLN A 195 5.89 -3.97 18.78
C GLN A 195 4.62 -3.70 19.61
N ASP A 196 4.51 -4.27 20.80
CA ASP A 196 3.38 -4.04 21.72
C ASP A 196 3.26 -2.56 22.15
N ILE A 197 4.39 -1.92 22.43
CA ILE A 197 4.41 -0.52 22.86
C ILE A 197 4.14 0.39 21.65
N TYR A 198 4.81 0.18 20.52
CA TYR A 198 4.62 0.94 19.30
C TYR A 198 3.17 0.83 18.78
N GLY A 199 2.57 -0.36 18.88
CA GLY A 199 1.18 -0.63 18.53
C GLY A 199 0.14 0.07 19.40
N ARG A 200 0.51 0.75 20.48
CA ARG A 200 -0.41 1.60 21.28
C ARG A 200 -0.76 2.91 20.59
N VAL A 201 0.05 3.33 19.62
CA VAL A 201 -0.28 4.47 18.74
C VAL A 201 -1.44 4.04 17.85
N PRO A 202 -2.57 4.81 17.81
CA PRO A 202 -3.68 4.47 16.94
C PRO A 202 -3.24 4.41 15.48
N TYR A 203 -3.55 3.29 14.80
CA TYR A 203 -3.13 3.09 13.41
C TYR A 203 -3.54 4.26 12.49
N GLY A 204 -4.77 4.77 12.62
CA GLY A 204 -5.26 5.89 11.82
C GLY A 204 -4.45 7.17 11.98
N PHE A 205 -3.72 7.35 13.08
CA PHE A 205 -2.95 8.56 13.33
C PHE A 205 -1.85 8.78 12.27
N LEU A 206 -1.09 7.75 11.92
CA LEU A 206 -0.03 7.87 10.91
C LEU A 206 -0.58 7.80 9.48
N TYR A 207 -1.65 7.03 9.26
CA TYR A 207 -2.10 6.60 7.94
C TYR A 207 -3.29 7.38 7.37
N ALA A 208 -3.98 8.21 8.16
CA ALA A 208 -5.17 8.90 7.70
C ALA A 208 -5.11 10.42 7.87
N TYR A 209 -5.76 11.13 6.96
CA TYR A 209 -6.06 12.57 7.11
C TYR A 209 -6.99 12.80 8.28
N ASN A 210 -8.04 11.99 8.40
CA ASN A 210 -8.97 12.03 9.51
C ASN A 210 -8.93 10.70 10.28
N PRO A 211 -8.09 10.58 11.33
CA PRO A 211 -7.95 9.36 12.11
C PRO A 211 -9.26 8.82 12.69
N ASP A 212 -10.19 9.71 13.09
CA ASP A 212 -11.48 9.34 13.72
C ASP A 212 -12.42 8.61 12.73
N ARG A 213 -12.21 8.80 11.44
CA ARG A 213 -12.96 8.12 10.37
C ARG A 213 -12.26 6.87 9.86
N PHE A 214 -11.04 6.63 10.29
CA PHE A 214 -10.28 5.46 9.89
C PHE A 214 -10.68 4.28 10.76
N VAL A 215 -11.75 3.59 10.36
CA VAL A 215 -12.14 2.33 10.99
C VAL A 215 -11.23 1.25 10.43
N GLY A 216 -10.24 0.83 11.20
CA GLY A 216 -9.40 -0.30 10.88
C GLY A 216 -10.24 -1.56 10.62
N GLY A 217 -9.78 -2.38 9.70
CA GLY A 217 -10.37 -3.56 9.10
C GLY A 217 -11.62 -4.14 9.75
N GLY A 218 -12.69 -4.24 8.94
CA GLY A 218 -14.01 -4.71 9.37
C GLY A 218 -13.99 -6.08 10.03
N GLY A 219 -14.91 -6.30 10.97
CA GLY A 219 -15.13 -7.54 11.69
C GLY A 219 -15.65 -8.67 10.79
N GLY A 220 -14.74 -9.27 10.01
CA GLY A 220 -14.95 -10.52 9.30
C GLY A 220 -14.12 -11.64 9.93
N LYS A 221 -14.26 -12.88 9.43
CA LYS A 221 -13.35 -13.97 9.82
C LYS A 221 -11.91 -13.54 9.51
N PRO A 222 -10.96 -13.76 10.44
CA PRO A 222 -9.57 -13.37 10.23
C PRO A 222 -9.01 -14.02 8.96
N TYR A 223 -8.42 -13.21 8.09
CA TYR A 223 -7.70 -13.71 6.92
C TYR A 223 -6.44 -14.43 7.38
N PRO A 224 -6.07 -15.57 6.78
CA PRO A 224 -4.82 -16.23 7.11
C PRO A 224 -3.62 -15.31 6.89
N ASN A 225 -2.74 -15.21 7.86
CA ASN A 225 -1.49 -14.43 7.79
C ASN A 225 -1.68 -13.04 7.10
N PRO A 226 -2.54 -12.16 7.66
CA PRO A 226 -2.87 -10.88 7.02
C PRO A 226 -1.67 -9.93 6.97
N PHE A 227 -0.72 -10.11 7.90
CA PHE A 227 0.56 -9.42 7.96
C PHE A 227 1.63 -10.35 8.55
N ASN A 228 2.77 -10.48 7.86
CA ASN A 228 3.90 -11.30 8.29
C ASN A 228 5.02 -10.41 8.86
N SER A 229 5.05 -10.23 10.18
CA SER A 229 6.04 -9.40 10.88
C SER A 229 7.48 -9.94 10.72
N LYS A 230 7.68 -11.26 10.69
CA LYS A 230 9.01 -11.85 10.50
C LYS A 230 9.59 -11.50 9.13
N LEU A 231 8.76 -11.57 8.10
CA LEU A 231 9.10 -11.13 6.75
C LEU A 231 9.37 -9.63 6.73
N TYR A 232 8.51 -8.81 7.37
CA TYR A 232 8.68 -7.37 7.44
C TYR A 232 10.08 -7.01 7.96
N TYR A 233 10.44 -7.48 9.16
CA TYR A 233 11.74 -7.17 9.75
C TYR A 233 12.93 -7.86 9.06
N GLN A 234 12.70 -8.96 8.33
CA GLN A 234 13.73 -9.52 7.45
C GLN A 234 14.07 -8.56 6.32
N MET A 235 13.07 -7.84 5.76
CA MET A 235 13.24 -6.96 4.61
C MET A 235 13.65 -5.53 4.99
N VAL A 236 13.08 -4.96 6.05
CA VAL A 236 13.38 -3.58 6.48
C VAL A 236 14.56 -3.49 7.45
N GLY A 237 15.00 -4.63 8.00
CA GLY A 237 16.00 -4.70 9.06
C GLY A 237 15.37 -4.93 10.44
N LYS A 238 16.12 -5.55 11.34
CA LYS A 238 15.62 -5.89 12.68
C LYS A 238 15.23 -4.67 13.53
N ASP A 239 15.82 -3.52 13.25
CA ASP A 239 15.51 -2.24 13.92
C ASP A 239 14.85 -1.24 12.93
N GLY A 240 14.09 -1.75 11.98
CA GLY A 240 13.58 -1.06 10.81
C GLY A 240 12.60 0.08 11.08
N ASP A 241 12.03 0.19 12.30
CA ASP A 241 11.21 1.35 12.67
C ASP A 241 12.05 2.57 13.10
N PHE A 242 13.38 2.41 13.19
CA PHE A 242 14.34 3.48 13.52
C PHE A 242 15.45 3.60 12.47
N ILE A 243 15.95 2.49 11.97
CA ILE A 243 17.05 2.47 11.01
C ILE A 243 16.71 1.46 9.92
N VAL A 244 16.38 1.98 8.74
CA VAL A 244 16.13 1.13 7.58
C VAL A 244 17.39 0.36 7.20
N GLY A 245 17.25 -0.93 7.00
CA GLY A 245 18.38 -1.81 6.70
C GLY A 245 17.98 -2.96 5.78
N SER A 246 18.76 -4.03 5.83
CA SER A 246 18.53 -5.24 5.08
C SER A 246 18.26 -4.97 3.58
N ASP A 247 17.27 -5.62 2.99
CA ASP A 247 16.96 -5.51 1.56
C ASP A 247 16.48 -4.09 1.19
N ILE A 248 15.61 -3.51 2.00
CA ILE A 248 15.06 -2.17 1.77
C ILE A 248 16.11 -1.05 1.97
N GLY A 249 17.14 -1.28 2.79
CA GLY A 249 18.22 -0.32 2.99
C GLY A 249 19.09 -0.05 1.75
N ASN A 250 18.88 -0.76 0.64
CA ASN A 250 19.75 -0.70 -0.53
C ASN A 250 19.04 -0.26 -1.83
N PHE A 251 17.70 -0.16 -1.86
CA PHE A 251 17.03 0.23 -3.10
C PHE A 251 17.15 1.72 -3.39
N ASP A 252 17.36 2.06 -4.67
CA ASP A 252 17.36 3.44 -5.16
C ASP A 252 17.01 3.47 -6.66
N PHE A 253 15.79 3.89 -6.97
CA PHE A 253 15.27 3.92 -8.34
C PHE A 253 15.38 5.29 -9.01
N ARG A 254 15.80 6.34 -8.29
CA ARG A 254 15.79 7.73 -8.75
C ARG A 254 16.44 7.93 -10.11
N LYS A 255 17.55 7.22 -10.39
CA LYS A 255 18.26 7.36 -11.65
C LYS A 255 17.56 6.70 -12.84
N GLN A 256 16.84 5.58 -12.59
CA GLN A 256 16.20 4.77 -13.63
C GLN A 256 14.79 5.26 -14.00
N LEU A 257 14.08 5.95 -13.08
CA LEU A 257 12.69 6.37 -13.28
C LEU A 257 12.49 7.25 -14.52
N LYS A 258 13.46 8.12 -14.86
CA LYS A 258 13.40 8.99 -16.05
C LYS A 258 13.41 8.22 -17.37
N ASP A 259 13.93 6.98 -17.36
CA ASP A 259 14.11 6.16 -18.56
C ASP A 259 12.92 5.27 -18.88
N LEU A 260 11.94 5.19 -17.97
CA LEU A 260 10.71 4.43 -18.13
C LEU A 260 9.85 5.00 -19.28
N LYS A 261 9.26 4.12 -20.08
CA LYS A 261 8.58 4.51 -21.35
C LYS A 261 7.06 4.35 -21.33
N MET A 262 6.53 3.54 -20.38
CA MET A 262 5.08 3.40 -20.25
C MET A 262 4.45 4.65 -19.62
N PRO A 263 3.13 4.88 -19.78
CA PRO A 263 2.40 5.87 -19.00
C PRO A 263 2.57 5.63 -17.51
N ILE A 264 2.86 6.70 -16.75
CA ILE A 264 3.11 6.64 -15.30
C ILE A 264 2.20 7.63 -14.59
N LEU A 265 1.48 7.15 -13.57
CA LEU A 265 0.70 7.96 -12.64
C LEU A 265 1.29 7.83 -11.23
N ILE A 266 1.57 8.97 -10.62
CA ILE A 266 2.04 9.04 -9.23
C ILE A 266 0.95 9.72 -8.41
N ILE A 267 0.52 9.05 -7.36
CA ILE A 267 -0.51 9.51 -6.42
C ILE A 267 0.14 9.72 -5.06
N ALA A 268 -0.19 10.81 -4.41
CA ALA A 268 0.27 11.13 -3.07
C ALA A 268 -0.84 11.76 -2.22
N GLY A 269 -0.93 11.41 -0.95
CA GLY A 269 -1.77 12.08 0.03
C GLY A 269 -1.06 13.29 0.65
N ARG A 270 -1.74 14.45 0.75
CA ARG A 270 -1.14 15.66 1.34
C ARG A 270 -0.79 15.51 2.81
N PHE A 271 -1.53 14.69 3.54
CA PHE A 271 -1.38 14.48 4.99
C PHE A 271 -0.77 13.11 5.31
N ASP A 272 -0.08 12.52 4.34
CA ASP A 272 0.62 11.25 4.53
C ASP A 272 1.81 11.45 5.48
N ARG A 273 1.78 10.82 6.65
CA ARG A 273 2.86 10.84 7.64
C ARG A 273 3.82 9.66 7.48
N VAL A 274 3.49 8.74 6.57
CA VAL A 274 4.28 7.58 6.21
C VAL A 274 5.11 7.88 4.96
N ALA A 275 4.52 7.92 3.76
CA ALA A 275 5.22 8.35 2.56
C ALA A 275 5.16 9.88 2.43
N VAL A 276 6.03 10.56 3.16
CA VAL A 276 5.94 12.00 3.43
C VAL A 276 5.85 12.87 2.18
N PRO A 277 4.90 13.85 2.11
CA PRO A 277 4.60 14.60 0.90
C PRO A 277 5.78 15.37 0.32
N TRP A 278 6.67 15.92 1.14
CA TRP A 278 7.85 16.66 0.64
C TRP A 278 8.86 15.76 -0.08
N MET A 279 8.90 14.47 0.23
CA MET A 279 9.68 13.49 -0.53
C MET A 279 8.91 12.99 -1.77
N GLN A 280 7.59 12.82 -1.67
CA GLN A 280 6.73 12.43 -2.79
C GLN A 280 6.83 13.44 -3.96
N VAL A 281 6.84 14.73 -3.70
CA VAL A 281 6.94 15.75 -4.77
C VAL A 281 8.25 15.67 -5.55
N LYS A 282 9.31 15.06 -5.00
CA LYS A 282 10.58 14.85 -5.70
C LYS A 282 10.48 13.86 -6.87
N TYR A 283 9.40 13.07 -6.93
CA TYR A 283 9.13 12.29 -8.14
C TYR A 283 9.03 13.16 -9.41
N LYS A 284 8.61 14.44 -9.31
CA LYS A 284 8.61 15.35 -10.46
C LYS A 284 10.01 15.60 -11.02
N GLU A 285 11.03 15.48 -10.18
CA GLU A 285 12.43 15.59 -10.57
C GLU A 285 12.95 14.28 -11.17
N TYR A 286 12.64 13.15 -10.52
CA TYR A 286 13.18 11.85 -10.91
C TYR A 286 12.40 11.17 -12.04
N CYS A 287 11.14 11.51 -12.20
CA CYS A 287 10.22 10.94 -13.19
C CYS A 287 9.37 12.05 -13.83
N PRO A 288 9.99 13.03 -14.54
CA PRO A 288 9.31 14.23 -15.05
C PRO A 288 8.22 13.93 -16.08
N GLN A 289 8.25 12.77 -16.74
CA GLN A 289 7.24 12.31 -17.69
C GLN A 289 5.96 11.79 -17.01
N ALA A 290 5.99 11.54 -15.70
CA ALA A 290 4.85 11.02 -14.97
C ALA A 290 3.79 12.09 -14.71
N LYS A 291 2.51 11.70 -14.75
CA LYS A 291 1.42 12.50 -14.20
C LYS A 291 1.45 12.39 -12.68
N PHE A 292 1.68 13.50 -11.97
CA PHE A 292 1.67 13.55 -10.51
C PHE A 292 0.37 14.19 -10.01
N VAL A 293 -0.32 13.53 -9.07
CA VAL A 293 -1.58 14.00 -8.48
C VAL A 293 -1.51 13.95 -6.95
N MET A 294 -1.68 15.12 -6.30
CA MET A 294 -1.83 15.22 -4.85
C MET A 294 -3.31 15.15 -4.46
N PHE A 295 -3.62 14.32 -3.48
CA PHE A 295 -4.93 14.21 -2.86
C PHE A 295 -4.98 15.08 -1.61
N GLU A 296 -5.79 16.12 -1.65
CA GLU A 296 -5.73 17.24 -0.71
C GLU A 296 -6.33 16.94 0.66
N ARG A 297 -7.11 15.86 0.80
CA ARG A 297 -7.78 15.44 2.03
C ARG A 297 -7.52 13.96 2.33
N SER A 298 -6.29 13.52 2.06
CA SER A 298 -5.89 12.13 2.26
C SER A 298 -4.54 12.05 2.95
N GLY A 299 -4.39 11.03 3.79
CA GLY A 299 -3.12 10.51 4.28
C GLY A 299 -2.58 9.44 3.34
N HIS A 300 -2.11 8.32 3.89
CA HIS A 300 -1.51 7.21 3.17
C HIS A 300 -2.49 6.35 2.36
N ASN A 301 -3.80 6.66 2.42
CA ASN A 301 -4.84 5.82 1.80
C ASN A 301 -5.86 6.65 0.99
N PRO A 302 -5.45 7.39 -0.05
CA PRO A 302 -6.37 8.20 -0.88
C PRO A 302 -7.48 7.37 -1.51
N GLN A 303 -7.24 6.08 -1.81
CA GLN A 303 -8.24 5.13 -2.34
C GLN A 303 -9.40 4.88 -1.37
N VAL A 304 -9.21 5.18 -0.09
CA VAL A 304 -10.24 5.08 0.97
C VAL A 304 -10.84 6.45 1.26
N GLU A 305 -10.01 7.48 1.44
CA GLU A 305 -10.40 8.78 1.97
C GLU A 305 -11.03 9.70 0.90
N GLU A 306 -10.50 9.72 -0.32
CA GLU A 306 -11.05 10.44 -1.47
C GLU A 306 -11.45 9.47 -2.60
N ARG A 307 -12.14 8.40 -2.25
CA ARG A 307 -12.45 7.24 -3.08
C ARG A 307 -13.00 7.58 -4.46
N VAL A 308 -13.98 8.46 -4.55
CA VAL A 308 -14.65 8.80 -5.82
C VAL A 308 -13.67 9.46 -6.80
N LYS A 309 -12.90 10.43 -6.31
CA LYS A 309 -11.85 11.12 -7.10
C LYS A 309 -10.75 10.14 -7.52
N TRP A 310 -10.34 9.28 -6.59
CA TRP A 310 -9.30 8.29 -6.85
C TRP A 310 -9.73 7.29 -7.93
N PHE A 311 -10.97 6.76 -7.83
CA PHE A 311 -11.50 5.82 -8.82
C PHE A 311 -11.65 6.45 -10.21
N SER A 312 -12.14 7.69 -10.29
CA SER A 312 -12.22 8.43 -11.57
C SER A 312 -10.83 8.58 -12.18
N LEU A 313 -9.84 8.97 -11.38
CA LEU A 313 -8.47 9.16 -11.84
C LEU A 313 -7.86 7.86 -12.41
N ILE A 314 -8.01 6.73 -11.71
CA ILE A 314 -7.50 5.43 -12.20
C ILE A 314 -8.22 5.01 -13.49
N LYS A 315 -9.55 5.08 -13.53
CA LYS A 315 -10.33 4.73 -14.73
C LYS A 315 -9.94 5.57 -15.95
N ASP A 316 -9.71 6.86 -15.75
CA ASP A 316 -9.32 7.75 -16.85
C ASP A 316 -7.87 7.49 -17.29
N PHE A 317 -6.98 7.22 -16.35
CA PHE A 317 -5.59 6.90 -16.66
C PHE A 317 -5.45 5.58 -17.44
N MET A 318 -6.24 4.58 -17.11
CA MET A 318 -6.22 3.25 -17.76
C MET A 318 -6.85 3.23 -19.17
N LYS A 319 -7.45 4.33 -19.66
CA LYS A 319 -8.02 4.41 -21.03
C LYS A 319 -6.99 4.78 -22.10
N HIS A 320 -5.87 5.32 -21.71
CA HIS A 320 -4.84 5.90 -22.59
C HIS A 320 -3.52 5.13 -22.51
#